data_e662da78f2cccc7352b854131012295f
#
_entry.id   e662da78f2cccc7352b854131012295f
#
_cell.length_a   1.000
_cell.length_b   1.000
_cell.length_c   1.000
_cell.angle_alpha   90.00
_cell.angle_beta   90.00
_cell.angle_gamma   90.00
#
_symmetry.space_group_name_H-M   'P 1'
#
loop_
_entity.id
_entity.type
_entity.pdbx_description
1 polymer ?
#
loop_
_entity_poly.entity_id
_entity_poly.type
_entity_poly.pdbx_seq_one_letter_code
_entity_poly.pdbx_strand_id
1 'polypeptide(L)'
;EVALRPYTEGMGFSRVSQIVEIASQKVRVCFIETAPGVFIELVQGLAEDSPVSSFVKRRQYYYHVCYSTPNVRAAIEQLEANGFRRLSLFTSEAFGDSDCAFLVTPEMALVELCTEGALSLF
;
A
#
# COMPACT_ATOMS: atom_id res chain seq x y z
N GLU A 1 -8.14 -0.16 14.78
CA GLU A 1 -8.52 -1.38 15.53
C GLU A 1 -9.83 -1.97 15.03
N VAL A 2 -10.89 -1.16 14.83
CA VAL A 2 -12.21 -1.66 14.37
C VAL A 2 -12.11 -2.41 13.05
N ALA A 3 -11.32 -1.91 12.10
CA ALA A 3 -11.14 -2.54 10.80
C ALA A 3 -10.31 -3.84 10.84
N LEU A 4 -9.56 -4.09 11.92
CA LEU A 4 -8.79 -5.33 12.11
C LEU A 4 -9.68 -6.51 12.50
N ARG A 5 -10.74 -6.27 13.28
CA ARG A 5 -11.55 -7.34 13.86
C ARG A 5 -12.12 -8.34 12.87
N PRO A 6 -12.67 -7.93 11.71
CA PRO A 6 -13.13 -8.91 10.73
C PRO A 6 -12.06 -9.90 10.29
N TYR A 7 -10.81 -9.44 10.21
CA TYR A 7 -9.69 -10.27 9.75
C TYR A 7 -9.12 -11.15 10.87
N THR A 8 -8.99 -10.61 12.07
CA THR A 8 -8.39 -11.34 13.19
C THR A 8 -9.41 -12.23 13.91
N GLU A 9 -10.57 -11.68 14.29
CA GLU A 9 -11.61 -12.43 15.01
C GLU A 9 -12.51 -13.21 14.04
N GLY A 10 -12.81 -12.66 12.87
CA GLY A 10 -13.67 -13.30 11.87
C GLY A 10 -12.95 -14.36 11.04
N MET A 11 -11.85 -13.99 10.40
CA MET A 11 -11.09 -14.89 9.50
C MET A 11 -9.99 -15.67 10.19
N GLY A 12 -9.59 -15.29 11.41
CA GLY A 12 -8.61 -16.01 12.20
C GLY A 12 -7.15 -15.71 11.84
N PHE A 13 -6.86 -14.64 11.12
CA PHE A 13 -5.47 -14.26 10.84
C PHE A 13 -4.81 -13.72 12.12
N SER A 14 -3.67 -14.30 12.47
CA SER A 14 -2.97 -13.96 13.72
C SER A 14 -1.71 -13.13 13.51
N ARG A 15 -1.12 -13.15 12.31
CA ARG A 15 0.10 -12.40 12.03
C ARG A 15 -0.24 -10.98 11.58
N VAL A 16 -0.17 -10.05 12.52
CA VAL A 16 -0.52 -8.64 12.34
C VAL A 16 0.69 -7.79 12.70
N SER A 17 1.00 -6.81 11.86
CA SER A 17 2.12 -5.89 12.12
C SER A 17 1.79 -4.89 13.21
N GLN A 18 2.82 -4.18 13.68
CA GLN A 18 2.59 -2.93 14.40
C GLN A 18 1.87 -1.90 13.51
N ILE A 19 1.19 -0.95 14.13
CA ILE A 19 0.61 0.19 13.43
C ILE A 19 1.68 1.27 13.30
N VAL A 20 1.87 1.81 12.10
CA VAL A 20 2.84 2.87 11.85
C VAL A 20 2.18 4.05 11.14
N GLU A 21 2.59 5.25 11.51
CA GLU A 21 2.18 6.46 10.82
C GLU A 21 3.16 6.80 9.70
N ILE A 22 2.64 7.08 8.52
CA ILE A 22 3.39 7.51 7.35
C ILE A 22 3.05 8.97 7.12
N ALA A 23 3.85 9.85 7.70
CA ALA A 23 3.58 11.29 7.71
C ALA A 23 3.53 11.88 6.30
N SER A 24 4.43 11.45 5.42
CA SER A 24 4.47 11.90 4.02
C SER A 24 3.19 11.60 3.24
N GLN A 25 2.46 10.56 3.63
CA GLN A 25 1.20 10.13 3.01
C GLN A 25 -0.02 10.51 3.83
N LYS A 26 0.15 11.10 5.02
CA LYS A 26 -0.93 11.48 5.95
C LYS A 26 -1.85 10.30 6.28
N VAL A 27 -1.26 9.13 6.49
CA VAL A 27 -1.98 7.89 6.82
C VAL A 27 -1.27 7.15 7.95
N ARG A 28 -2.00 6.24 8.59
CA ARG A 28 -1.42 5.17 9.38
C ARG A 28 -1.84 3.84 8.80
N VAL A 29 -0.94 2.87 8.87
CA VAL A 29 -1.11 1.58 8.22
C VAL A 29 -0.85 0.43 9.17
N CYS A 30 -1.44 -0.72 8.85
CA CYS A 30 -1.23 -1.97 9.54
C CYS A 30 -1.36 -3.10 8.51
N PHE A 31 -0.45 -4.06 8.58
CA PHE A 31 -0.43 -5.19 7.65
C PHE A 31 -0.90 -6.47 8.34
N ILE A 32 -1.64 -7.28 7.60
CA ILE A 32 -2.10 -8.60 8.03
C ILE A 32 -1.56 -9.60 7.02
N GLU A 33 -0.71 -10.53 7.47
CA GLU A 33 -0.24 -11.59 6.59
C GLU A 33 -1.32 -12.66 6.45
N THR A 34 -1.80 -12.86 5.24
CA THR A 34 -2.87 -13.83 4.93
C THR A 34 -2.33 -15.16 4.41
N ALA A 35 -1.14 -15.12 3.83
CA ALA A 35 -0.35 -16.27 3.40
C ALA A 35 1.12 -15.84 3.38
N PRO A 36 2.08 -16.76 3.36
CA PRO A 36 3.50 -16.39 3.31
C PRO A 36 3.80 -15.38 2.20
N GLY A 37 4.22 -14.17 2.58
CA GLY A 37 4.54 -13.09 1.65
C GLY A 37 3.34 -12.38 1.02
N VAL A 38 2.12 -12.68 1.45
CA VAL A 38 0.90 -12.04 0.95
C VAL A 38 0.22 -11.28 2.09
N PHE A 39 -0.01 -10.00 1.88
CA PHE A 39 -0.50 -9.10 2.92
C PHE A 39 -1.75 -8.34 2.48
N ILE A 40 -2.62 -8.06 3.45
CA ILE A 40 -3.63 -7.00 3.35
C ILE A 40 -3.08 -5.81 4.12
N GLU A 41 -3.04 -4.64 3.50
CA GLU A 41 -2.73 -3.39 4.16
C GLU A 41 -4.01 -2.65 4.52
N LEU A 42 -4.21 -2.38 5.80
CA LEU A 42 -5.27 -1.51 6.27
C LEU A 42 -4.73 -0.09 6.36
N VAL A 43 -5.39 0.84 5.72
CA VAL A 43 -4.95 2.24 5.61
C VAL A 43 -6.04 3.15 6.22
N GLN A 44 -5.63 4.01 7.13
CA GLN A 44 -6.50 5.02 7.73
C GLN A 44 -5.92 6.41 7.48
N GLY A 45 -6.73 7.31 6.95
CA GLY A 45 -6.35 8.71 6.81
C GLY A 45 -6.23 9.42 8.16
N LEU A 46 -5.24 10.29 8.31
CA LEU A 46 -4.99 11.08 9.51
C LEU A 46 -5.66 12.46 9.46
N ALA A 47 -6.09 12.91 8.28
CA ALA A 47 -6.74 14.20 8.06
C ALA A 47 -7.71 14.12 6.88
N GLU A 48 -8.58 15.11 6.72
CA GLU A 48 -9.54 15.15 5.61
C GLU A 48 -8.87 15.24 4.24
N ASP A 49 -7.68 15.85 4.18
CA ASP A 49 -6.87 15.97 2.96
C ASP A 49 -5.97 14.74 2.71
N SER A 50 -6.13 13.67 3.49
CA SER A 50 -5.43 12.42 3.24
C SER A 50 -5.81 11.83 1.86
N PRO A 51 -4.86 11.22 1.14
CA PRO A 51 -5.11 10.58 -0.16
C PRO A 51 -6.23 9.55 -0.15
N VAL A 52 -6.51 8.91 1.00
CA VAL A 52 -7.55 7.88 1.11
C VAL A 52 -8.95 8.44 1.39
N SER A 53 -9.09 9.71 1.75
CA SER A 53 -10.37 10.30 2.16
C SER A 53 -11.45 10.18 1.08
N SER A 54 -11.11 10.42 -0.18
CA SER A 54 -12.06 10.30 -1.29
C SER A 54 -12.53 8.87 -1.52
N PHE A 55 -11.63 7.89 -1.32
CA PHE A 55 -11.98 6.47 -1.45
C PHE A 55 -12.95 6.04 -0.33
N VAL A 56 -12.69 6.47 0.90
CA VAL A 56 -13.56 6.18 2.04
C VAL A 56 -14.95 6.81 1.83
N LYS A 57 -15.02 8.04 1.38
CA LYS A 57 -16.31 8.73 1.09
C LYS A 57 -17.12 8.01 0.02
N ARG A 58 -16.46 7.43 -0.98
CA ARG A 58 -17.10 6.65 -2.03
C ARG A 58 -17.33 5.19 -1.67
N ARG A 59 -16.94 4.77 -0.46
CA ARG A 59 -16.98 3.38 0.00
C ARG A 59 -16.19 2.43 -0.92
N GLN A 60 -15.10 2.92 -1.48
CA GLN A 60 -14.21 2.18 -2.36
C GLN A 60 -13.02 1.67 -1.54
N TYR A 61 -13.21 0.55 -0.84
CA TYR A 61 -12.25 0.06 0.15
C TYR A 61 -11.09 -0.72 -0.45
N TYR A 62 -11.32 -1.42 -1.57
CA TYR A 62 -10.25 -2.08 -2.31
C TYR A 62 -9.87 -1.17 -3.48
N TYR A 63 -8.82 -0.36 -3.32
CA TYR A 63 -8.56 0.69 -4.29
C TYR A 63 -7.26 0.54 -5.06
N HIS A 64 -6.35 -0.35 -4.62
CA HIS A 64 -5.18 -0.70 -5.41
C HIS A 64 -4.57 -2.02 -4.98
N VAL A 65 -3.66 -2.55 -5.82
CA VAL A 65 -2.78 -3.68 -5.52
C VAL A 65 -1.35 -3.17 -5.54
N CYS A 66 -0.54 -3.64 -4.59
CA CYS A 66 0.88 -3.34 -4.53
C CYS A 66 1.70 -4.56 -4.98
N TYR A 67 2.64 -4.34 -5.89
CA TYR A 67 3.59 -5.36 -6.35
C TYR A 67 4.98 -5.02 -5.85
N SER A 68 5.72 -6.03 -5.40
CA SER A 68 7.13 -5.85 -5.02
C SER A 68 8.05 -6.06 -6.22
N THR A 69 9.13 -5.30 -6.26
CA THR A 69 10.15 -5.39 -7.30
C THR A 69 11.54 -5.13 -6.71
N PRO A 70 12.59 -5.78 -7.22
CA PRO A 70 13.95 -5.51 -6.76
C PRO A 70 14.41 -4.06 -6.99
N ASN A 71 13.88 -3.41 -8.04
CA ASN A 71 14.26 -2.05 -8.41
C ASN A 71 13.05 -1.28 -8.92
N VAL A 72 12.48 -0.43 -8.05
CA VAL A 72 11.28 0.35 -8.36
C VAL A 72 11.48 1.28 -9.55
N ARG A 73 12.62 1.96 -9.63
CA ARG A 73 12.90 2.93 -10.72
C ARG A 73 13.01 2.25 -12.07
N ALA A 74 13.68 1.10 -12.14
CA ALA A 74 13.79 0.31 -13.37
C ALA A 74 12.42 -0.24 -13.81
N ALA A 75 11.61 -0.69 -12.83
CA ALA A 75 10.25 -1.17 -13.10
C ALA A 75 9.35 -0.04 -13.64
N ILE A 76 9.47 1.18 -13.12
CA ILE A 76 8.73 2.35 -13.63
C ILE A 76 9.06 2.58 -15.10
N GLU A 77 10.34 2.59 -15.47
CA GLU A 77 10.75 2.79 -16.86
C GLU A 77 10.14 1.75 -17.79
N GLN A 78 10.17 0.48 -17.40
CA GLN A 78 9.61 -0.61 -18.19
C GLN A 78 8.07 -0.48 -18.30
N LEU A 79 7.39 -0.13 -17.23
CA LEU A 79 5.94 0.02 -17.23
C LEU A 79 5.51 1.23 -18.06
N GLU A 80 6.21 2.35 -17.95
CA GLU A 80 5.94 3.53 -18.78
C GLU A 80 6.11 3.23 -20.27
N ALA A 81 7.09 2.43 -20.64
CA ALA A 81 7.26 1.95 -22.02
C ALA A 81 6.08 1.07 -22.50
N ASN A 82 5.29 0.53 -21.60
CA ASN A 82 4.12 -0.31 -21.86
C ASN A 82 2.78 0.39 -21.58
N GLY A 83 2.76 1.70 -21.56
CA GLY A 83 1.52 2.50 -21.48
C GLY A 83 1.04 2.82 -20.06
N PHE A 84 1.78 2.44 -19.03
CA PHE A 84 1.50 2.90 -17.65
C PHE A 84 1.90 4.36 -17.49
N ARG A 85 1.30 5.03 -16.54
CA ARG A 85 1.64 6.41 -16.20
C ARG A 85 1.99 6.51 -14.72
N ARG A 86 3.18 7.03 -14.43
CA ARG A 86 3.61 7.29 -13.07
C ARG A 86 2.83 8.48 -12.49
N LEU A 87 2.28 8.31 -11.28
CA LEU A 87 1.65 9.37 -10.50
C LEU A 87 2.59 9.95 -9.46
N SER A 88 3.34 9.09 -8.76
CA SER A 88 4.25 9.52 -7.70
C SER A 88 5.41 8.53 -7.52
N LEU A 89 6.52 9.05 -7.02
CA LEU A 89 7.66 8.27 -6.51
C LEU A 89 7.96 8.81 -5.11
N PHE A 90 8.01 7.94 -4.11
CA PHE A 90 8.17 8.34 -2.72
C PHE A 90 8.90 7.27 -1.93
N THR A 91 9.24 7.57 -0.68
CA THR A 91 9.74 6.59 0.28
C THR A 91 8.71 6.38 1.39
N SER A 92 8.70 5.20 2.00
CA SER A 92 7.74 4.86 3.04
C SER A 92 8.43 4.23 4.24
N GLU A 93 8.09 4.70 5.41
CA GLU A 93 8.56 4.14 6.69
C GLU A 93 8.16 2.68 6.85
N ALA A 94 7.02 2.27 6.30
CA ALA A 94 6.57 0.88 6.31
C ALA A 94 7.52 -0.05 5.56
N PHE A 95 8.25 0.47 4.58
CA PHE A 95 9.20 -0.26 3.74
C PHE A 95 10.65 0.17 3.97
N GLY A 96 10.99 0.56 5.20
CA GLY A 96 12.37 0.92 5.57
C GLY A 96 12.93 2.11 4.81
N ASP A 97 12.08 3.09 4.49
CA ASP A 97 12.42 4.27 3.67
C ASP A 97 12.93 3.93 2.26
N SER A 98 12.54 2.75 1.75
CA SER A 98 12.84 2.33 0.39
C SER A 98 11.88 2.98 -0.61
N ASP A 99 12.26 2.97 -1.87
CA ASP A 99 11.45 3.51 -2.96
C ASP A 99 10.10 2.79 -3.08
N CYS A 100 9.05 3.59 -3.24
CA CYS A 100 7.69 3.19 -3.58
C CYS A 100 7.17 4.09 -4.69
N ALA A 101 6.19 3.62 -5.44
CA ALA A 101 5.58 4.43 -6.49
C ALA A 101 4.11 4.08 -6.69
N PHE A 102 3.32 5.08 -7.07
CA PHE A 102 1.98 4.87 -7.62
C PHE A 102 1.98 5.11 -9.12
N LEU A 103 1.32 4.22 -9.85
CA LEU A 103 1.10 4.32 -11.28
C LEU A 103 -0.36 4.00 -11.60
N VAL A 104 -0.81 4.38 -12.79
CA VAL A 104 -2.05 3.87 -13.36
C VAL A 104 -1.75 3.00 -14.56
N THR A 105 -2.50 1.91 -14.68
CA THR A 105 -2.44 1.01 -15.84
C THR A 105 -3.01 1.72 -17.08
N PRO A 106 -2.80 1.17 -18.30
CA PRO A 106 -3.49 1.68 -19.49
C PRO A 106 -5.02 1.78 -19.33
N GLU A 107 -5.63 0.89 -18.54
CA GLU A 107 -7.06 0.88 -18.23
C GLU A 107 -7.44 1.80 -17.06
N MET A 108 -6.50 2.62 -16.57
CA MET A 108 -6.69 3.57 -15.48
C MET A 108 -6.92 2.95 -14.10
N ALA A 109 -6.48 1.72 -13.88
CA ALA A 109 -6.47 1.11 -12.56
C ALA A 109 -5.23 1.57 -11.76
N LEU A 110 -5.41 1.86 -10.48
CA LEU A 110 -4.32 2.27 -9.59
C LEU A 110 -3.51 1.05 -9.15
N VAL A 111 -2.19 1.13 -9.30
CA VAL A 111 -1.24 0.14 -8.80
C VAL A 111 -0.12 0.82 -8.02
N GLU A 112 0.42 0.11 -7.04
CA GLU A 112 1.59 0.54 -6.29
C GLU A 112 2.75 -0.41 -6.56
N LEU A 113 3.97 0.12 -6.55
CA LEU A 113 5.21 -0.65 -6.50
C LEU A 113 5.92 -0.38 -5.17
N CYS A 114 6.49 -1.43 -4.59
CA CYS A 114 7.37 -1.31 -3.44
C CYS A 114 8.66 -2.11 -3.65
N THR A 115 9.68 -1.79 -2.86
CA THR A 115 10.96 -2.51 -2.90
C THR A 115 10.81 -3.89 -2.26
N GLU A 116 11.24 -4.92 -2.98
CA GLU A 116 11.19 -6.31 -2.53
C GLU A 116 11.96 -6.50 -1.21
N GLY A 117 11.36 -7.23 -0.27
CA GLY A 117 11.95 -7.53 1.02
C GLY A 117 12.04 -6.35 2.00
N ALA A 118 11.51 -5.19 1.66
CA ALA A 118 11.63 -3.97 2.46
C ALA A 118 10.59 -3.84 3.58
N LEU A 119 9.50 -4.63 3.57
CA LEU A 119 8.50 -4.59 4.63
C LEU A 119 9.07 -5.13 5.94
N SER A 120 9.16 -4.28 6.95
CA SER A 120 9.89 -4.56 8.21
C SER A 120 9.06 -4.35 9.47
N LEU A 121 7.73 -4.37 9.38
CA LEU A 121 6.83 -4.04 10.49
C LEU A 121 6.41 -5.25 11.36
N PHE A 122 6.93 -6.40 11.07
CA PHE A 122 6.61 -7.63 11.82
C PHE A 122 7.71 -8.02 12.79
#